data_d9ecd0542bfea6dc6eea082221c1dad7
#
_entry.id   d9ecd0542bfea6dc6eea082221c1dad7
#
_cell.length_a   1.000
_cell.length_b   1.000
_cell.length_c   1.000
_cell.angle_alpha   90.00
_cell.angle_beta   90.00
_cell.angle_gamma   90.00
#
_symmetry.space_group_name_H-M   'P 1'
#
loop_
_entity.id
_entity.type
_entity.pdbx_description
1 polymer ?
#
loop_
_entity_poly.entity_id
_entity_poly.type
_entity_poly.pdbx_seq_one_letter_code
_entity_poly.pdbx_strand_id
1 'polypeptide(L)'
;MSSPVTIPPRAGARGPSSARVLVVDDCEASRRAVEATLTAGGHEVVGSAADGEEGLRLALQLRPDCICLDLDMPRMDGFTFLRLLMARQPTPVLVIAQAGRKQEVFKALELGALDVLAVPEGELGAELRQELLAKVSLMRALTLGPGGAVAPASAPITSRDVTVPSRVAVLGASTGGPGALASLLAAVPVGLPLAWAVAQHMPENFTAGFADRLARGSGLDVREAQDGDEVRDGRVLLAPGGRHLRLVRTGGLLSPVRASLALPDKRDGLRYCPSVDMLFASAALAFGARVCAVVLTGMGNDGRRGVEEVKAAGGLAFAESEETAVVYGMPKEAVETGKVDEVLSLTGIVDRLCRFAEDR
;
A
#
# COMPACT_ATOMS: atom_id res chain seq x y z
N MET A 1 10.98 22.51 44.60
CA MET A 1 12.28 21.87 44.19
C MET A 1 11.93 20.60 43.42
N SER A 2 11.90 20.71 42.10
CA SER A 2 11.57 19.57 41.22
C SER A 2 12.85 18.84 40.90
N SER A 3 12.88 17.51 41.22
CA SER A 3 14.00 16.66 40.90
C SER A 3 14.14 16.48 39.38
N PRO A 4 15.35 16.43 38.82
CA PRO A 4 15.57 16.24 37.42
C PRO A 4 15.24 14.77 37.02
N VAL A 5 14.42 14.61 36.01
CA VAL A 5 14.13 13.31 35.39
C VAL A 5 15.39 12.86 34.64
N THR A 6 16.03 11.84 35.19
CA THR A 6 17.20 11.20 34.57
C THR A 6 16.72 10.36 33.39
N ILE A 7 17.10 10.76 32.18
CA ILE A 7 16.91 9.95 30.95
C ILE A 7 17.87 8.77 31.06
N PRO A 8 17.39 7.50 31.05
CA PRO A 8 18.30 6.37 31.07
C PRO A 8 19.11 6.30 29.78
N PRO A 9 20.40 5.91 29.85
CA PRO A 9 21.25 5.81 28.66
C PRO A 9 20.72 4.75 27.70
N ARG A 10 20.89 4.97 26.40
CA ARG A 10 20.61 4.00 25.33
C ARG A 10 21.38 2.72 25.65
N ALA A 11 20.69 1.75 26.23
CA ALA A 11 21.27 0.49 26.70
C ALA A 11 21.41 -0.53 25.56
N GLY A 12 22.57 -1.20 25.53
CA GLY A 12 22.79 -2.55 25.06
C GLY A 12 22.60 -2.84 23.58
N ALA A 13 23.54 -3.57 23.00
CA ALA A 13 23.48 -4.10 21.64
C ALA A 13 22.13 -4.81 21.37
N ARG A 14 21.22 -4.11 20.67
CA ARG A 14 19.94 -4.64 20.23
C ARG A 14 20.19 -5.56 19.05
N GLY A 15 19.46 -6.68 18.99
CA GLY A 15 19.44 -7.50 17.79
C GLY A 15 19.02 -6.66 16.56
N PRO A 16 19.53 -6.95 15.38
CA PRO A 16 19.30 -6.13 14.17
C PRO A 16 17.83 -5.97 13.76
N SER A 17 16.90 -6.67 14.38
CA SER A 17 15.47 -6.70 14.03
C SER A 17 14.51 -6.20 15.12
N SER A 18 14.93 -5.81 16.32
CA SER A 18 14.04 -5.38 17.41
C SER A 18 13.59 -3.93 17.28
N ALA A 19 12.26 -3.67 17.17
CA ALA A 19 11.63 -2.34 17.19
C ALA A 19 11.14 -1.97 18.60
N ARG A 20 11.13 -0.67 18.91
CA ARG A 20 10.48 -0.08 20.10
C ARG A 20 9.06 0.30 19.75
N VAL A 21 8.09 -0.41 20.28
CA VAL A 21 6.68 -0.29 19.91
C VAL A 21 5.87 0.28 21.06
N LEU A 22 5.03 1.28 20.80
CA LEU A 22 3.96 1.73 21.69
C LEU A 22 2.65 1.09 21.23
N VAL A 23 1.88 0.52 22.15
CA VAL A 23 0.56 -0.05 21.87
C VAL A 23 -0.51 0.86 22.47
N VAL A 24 -1.47 1.29 21.66
CA VAL A 24 -2.57 2.19 22.07
C VAL A 24 -3.89 1.55 21.66
N ASP A 25 -4.65 1.04 22.62
CA ASP A 25 -5.88 0.27 22.39
C ASP A 25 -6.68 0.26 23.71
N ASP A 26 -7.96 0.59 23.69
CA ASP A 26 -8.78 0.67 24.89
C ASP A 26 -9.21 -0.71 25.43
N CYS A 27 -9.28 -1.72 24.56
CA CYS A 27 -9.60 -3.07 24.93
C CYS A 27 -8.37 -3.78 25.54
N GLU A 28 -8.42 -4.05 26.85
CA GLU A 28 -7.31 -4.71 27.56
C GLU A 28 -6.94 -6.07 26.95
N ALA A 29 -7.91 -6.85 26.49
CA ALA A 29 -7.65 -8.17 25.91
C ALA A 29 -6.91 -8.06 24.57
N SER A 30 -7.36 -7.16 23.69
CA SER A 30 -6.70 -6.86 22.42
C SER A 30 -5.28 -6.34 22.64
N ARG A 31 -5.14 -5.33 23.49
CA ARG A 31 -3.86 -4.73 23.85
C ARG A 31 -2.84 -5.76 24.34
N ARG A 32 -3.24 -6.64 25.28
CA ARG A 32 -2.38 -7.73 25.76
C ARG A 32 -2.02 -8.75 24.67
N ALA A 33 -2.93 -9.06 23.77
CA ALA A 33 -2.65 -9.99 22.67
C ALA A 33 -1.61 -9.43 21.70
N VAL A 34 -1.70 -8.13 21.38
CA VAL A 34 -0.72 -7.42 20.57
C VAL A 34 0.65 -7.36 21.28
N GLU A 35 0.68 -6.95 22.55
CA GLU A 35 1.91 -6.88 23.35
C GLU A 35 2.62 -8.24 23.46
N ALA A 36 1.87 -9.29 23.74
CA ALA A 36 2.41 -10.65 23.82
C ALA A 36 2.98 -11.11 22.47
N THR A 37 2.29 -10.80 21.38
CA THR A 37 2.75 -11.13 20.03
C THR A 37 4.04 -10.39 19.68
N LEU A 38 4.11 -9.09 19.95
CA LEU A 38 5.29 -8.27 19.69
C LEU A 38 6.50 -8.74 20.52
N THR A 39 6.28 -9.01 21.79
CA THR A 39 7.34 -9.50 22.71
C THR A 39 7.85 -10.87 22.28
N ALA A 40 6.96 -11.79 21.90
CA ALA A 40 7.33 -13.11 21.39
C ALA A 40 8.11 -13.03 20.06
N GLY A 41 7.83 -12.00 19.26
CA GLY A 41 8.56 -11.70 18.01
C GLY A 41 9.89 -10.96 18.22
N GLY A 42 10.30 -10.70 19.48
CA GLY A 42 11.57 -10.04 19.79
C GLY A 42 11.54 -8.51 19.72
N HIS A 43 10.36 -7.89 19.64
CA HIS A 43 10.20 -6.44 19.73
C HIS A 43 10.08 -5.98 21.19
N GLU A 44 10.45 -4.73 21.46
CA GLU A 44 10.36 -4.10 22.77
C GLU A 44 9.07 -3.27 22.85
N VAL A 45 8.09 -3.68 23.65
CA VAL A 45 6.95 -2.86 23.98
C VAL A 45 7.39 -1.81 25.00
N VAL A 46 7.57 -0.56 24.55
CA VAL A 46 8.11 0.53 25.39
C VAL A 46 7.04 1.23 26.19
N GLY A 47 5.78 1.00 25.88
CA GLY A 47 4.64 1.56 26.60
C GLY A 47 3.33 1.02 26.09
N SER A 48 2.29 1.24 26.88
CA SER A 48 0.92 0.81 26.62
C SER A 48 -0.05 1.86 27.12
N ALA A 49 -1.07 2.18 26.34
CA ALA A 49 -2.08 3.19 26.67
C ALA A 49 -3.49 2.67 26.36
N ALA A 50 -4.46 3.08 27.19
CA ALA A 50 -5.86 2.70 27.04
C ALA A 50 -6.71 3.80 26.36
N ASP A 51 -6.09 4.88 25.90
CA ASP A 51 -6.74 5.96 25.15
C ASP A 51 -5.72 6.83 24.42
N GLY A 52 -6.22 7.69 23.53
CA GLY A 52 -5.37 8.54 22.71
C GLY A 52 -4.64 9.65 23.47
N GLU A 53 -5.15 10.13 24.62
CA GLU A 53 -4.48 11.19 25.41
C GLU A 53 -3.22 10.64 26.08
N GLU A 54 -3.35 9.50 26.74
CA GLU A 54 -2.23 8.78 27.31
C GLU A 54 -1.27 8.33 26.24
N GLY A 55 -1.77 7.77 25.14
CA GLY A 55 -1.00 7.34 23.98
C GLY A 55 -0.14 8.46 23.41
N LEU A 56 -0.71 9.64 23.19
CA LEU A 56 0.02 10.82 22.68
C LEU A 56 1.11 11.28 23.64
N ARG A 57 0.80 11.34 24.93
CA ARG A 57 1.78 11.69 25.97
C ARG A 57 2.96 10.71 25.95
N LEU A 58 2.68 9.40 25.92
CA LEU A 58 3.71 8.37 25.87
C LEU A 58 4.50 8.39 24.55
N ALA A 59 3.86 8.60 23.43
CA ALA A 59 4.53 8.70 22.13
C ALA A 59 5.57 9.84 22.13
N LEU A 60 5.20 11.02 22.59
CA LEU A 60 6.10 12.19 22.68
C LEU A 60 7.25 11.97 23.67
N GLN A 61 6.98 11.28 24.78
CA GLN A 61 7.96 11.02 25.83
C GLN A 61 8.94 9.89 25.46
N LEU A 62 8.41 8.76 24.98
CA LEU A 62 9.18 7.54 24.77
C LEU A 62 9.84 7.49 23.39
N ARG A 63 9.33 8.25 22.42
CA ARG A 63 9.79 8.28 21.02
C ARG A 63 9.94 6.85 20.46
N PRO A 64 8.83 6.10 20.32
CA PRO A 64 8.86 4.75 19.77
C PRO A 64 9.29 4.76 18.31
N ASP A 65 9.76 3.62 17.81
CA ASP A 65 10.07 3.43 16.40
C ASP A 65 8.78 3.30 15.56
N CYS A 66 7.72 2.73 16.17
CA CYS A 66 6.37 2.65 15.59
C CYS A 66 5.30 2.51 16.66
N ILE A 67 4.05 2.73 16.27
CA ILE A 67 2.87 2.67 17.14
C ILE A 67 1.85 1.72 16.53
N CYS A 68 1.34 0.77 17.34
CA CYS A 68 0.14 -0.01 17.03
C CYS A 68 -1.05 0.75 17.64
N LEU A 69 -2.03 1.13 16.81
CA LEU A 69 -3.10 2.05 17.20
C LEU A 69 -4.48 1.45 16.89
N ASP A 70 -5.34 1.37 17.89
CA ASP A 70 -6.79 1.26 17.68
C ASP A 70 -7.42 2.62 17.38
N LEU A 71 -8.53 2.62 16.62
CA LEU A 71 -9.22 3.86 16.24
C LEU A 71 -10.34 4.23 17.20
N ASP A 72 -10.98 3.24 17.82
CA ASP A 72 -12.13 3.42 18.68
C ASP A 72 -11.74 3.46 20.16
N MET A 73 -11.38 4.61 20.62
CA MET A 73 -10.99 4.80 22.02
C MET A 73 -11.77 5.90 22.68
N PRO A 74 -12.02 5.81 24.01
CA PRO A 74 -12.64 6.87 24.77
C PRO A 74 -11.70 8.08 24.91
N ARG A 75 -12.26 9.23 25.30
CA ARG A 75 -11.56 10.51 25.53
C ARG A 75 -10.97 11.11 24.26
N MET A 76 -9.94 10.52 23.72
CA MET A 76 -9.33 10.90 22.44
C MET A 76 -9.33 9.69 21.50
N ASP A 77 -10.07 9.80 20.39
CA ASP A 77 -10.12 8.77 19.35
C ASP A 77 -8.81 8.67 18.56
N GLY A 78 -8.62 7.56 17.86
CA GLY A 78 -7.41 7.30 17.07
C GLY A 78 -7.19 8.31 15.93
N PHE A 79 -8.24 8.94 15.40
CA PHE A 79 -8.10 9.96 14.35
C PHE A 79 -7.53 11.26 14.89
N THR A 80 -8.01 11.69 16.05
CA THR A 80 -7.49 12.87 16.73
C THR A 80 -6.05 12.64 17.19
N PHE A 81 -5.76 11.43 17.71
CA PHE A 81 -4.41 10.99 18.02
C PHE A 81 -3.48 11.09 16.81
N LEU A 82 -3.84 10.48 15.67
CA LEU A 82 -3.05 10.50 14.43
C LEU A 82 -2.73 11.93 13.99
N ARG A 83 -3.76 12.79 13.91
CA ARG A 83 -3.58 14.18 13.49
C ARG A 83 -2.60 14.94 14.38
N LEU A 84 -2.71 14.78 15.69
CA LEU A 84 -1.84 15.45 16.65
C LEU A 84 -0.42 14.88 16.65
N LEU A 85 -0.27 13.56 16.52
CA LEU A 85 1.01 12.89 16.44
C LEU A 85 1.77 13.32 15.18
N MET A 86 1.13 13.24 14.00
CA MET A 86 1.76 13.60 12.74
C MET A 86 2.15 15.08 12.66
N ALA A 87 1.40 15.96 13.32
CA ALA A 87 1.74 17.39 13.39
C ALA A 87 2.93 17.69 14.32
N ARG A 88 3.16 16.87 15.36
CA ARG A 88 4.18 17.14 16.40
C ARG A 88 5.43 16.30 16.27
N GLN A 89 5.25 15.02 16.02
CA GLN A 89 6.31 14.02 15.92
C GLN A 89 5.86 12.90 14.98
N PRO A 90 5.99 13.09 13.66
CA PRO A 90 5.65 12.05 12.70
C PRO A 90 6.33 10.73 13.06
N THR A 91 5.52 9.73 13.35
CA THR A 91 5.97 8.39 13.76
C THR A 91 5.18 7.36 12.95
N PRO A 92 5.81 6.28 12.45
CA PRO A 92 5.10 5.21 11.76
C PRO A 92 3.97 4.64 12.62
N VAL A 93 2.74 4.61 12.09
CA VAL A 93 1.57 4.06 12.78
C VAL A 93 0.97 2.92 11.97
N LEU A 94 0.85 1.76 12.60
CA LEU A 94 0.06 0.64 12.14
C LEU A 94 -1.29 0.68 12.83
N VAL A 95 -2.34 0.90 12.06
CA VAL A 95 -3.70 0.86 12.59
C VAL A 95 -4.14 -0.60 12.70
N ILE A 96 -4.65 -0.98 13.86
CA ILE A 96 -5.28 -2.28 14.08
C ILE A 96 -6.79 -2.03 14.10
N ALA A 97 -7.49 -2.49 13.07
CA ALA A 97 -8.92 -2.22 12.92
C ALA A 97 -9.71 -3.51 12.75
N GLN A 98 -10.94 -3.55 13.27
CA GLN A 98 -11.84 -4.66 13.02
C GLN A 98 -12.22 -4.75 11.54
N ALA A 99 -12.26 -5.98 11.03
CA ALA A 99 -12.71 -6.25 9.67
C ALA A 99 -14.16 -5.75 9.50
N GLY A 100 -14.39 -4.80 8.58
CA GLY A 100 -15.69 -4.17 8.35
C GLY A 100 -15.72 -2.64 8.50
N ARG A 101 -14.77 -2.03 9.18
CA ARG A 101 -14.69 -0.57 9.43
C ARG A 101 -13.96 0.19 8.31
N LYS A 102 -14.41 0.05 7.09
CA LYS A 102 -13.74 0.52 5.88
C LYS A 102 -13.46 2.02 5.84
N GLN A 103 -14.48 2.84 6.17
CA GLN A 103 -14.36 4.30 6.09
C GLN A 103 -13.35 4.85 7.10
N GLU A 104 -13.28 4.23 8.26
CA GLU A 104 -12.40 4.62 9.35
C GLU A 104 -10.93 4.34 8.99
N VAL A 105 -10.65 3.19 8.40
CA VAL A 105 -9.31 2.82 7.94
C VAL A 105 -8.77 3.81 6.91
N PHE A 106 -9.60 4.18 5.92
CA PHE A 106 -9.17 5.15 4.91
C PHE A 106 -8.92 6.53 5.50
N LYS A 107 -9.76 6.97 6.44
CA LYS A 107 -9.55 8.22 7.14
C LYS A 107 -8.25 8.19 7.96
N ALA A 108 -7.91 7.06 8.56
CA ALA A 108 -6.65 6.91 9.28
C ALA A 108 -5.43 6.99 8.33
N LEU A 109 -5.48 6.34 7.17
CA LEU A 109 -4.43 6.45 6.15
C LEU A 109 -4.29 7.90 5.63
N GLU A 110 -5.41 8.65 5.48
CA GLU A 110 -5.40 10.07 5.12
C GLU A 110 -4.72 10.95 6.18
N LEU A 111 -4.87 10.58 7.43
CA LEU A 111 -4.27 11.29 8.55
C LEU A 111 -2.82 10.89 8.81
N GLY A 112 -2.24 10.02 7.98
CA GLY A 112 -0.83 9.65 8.01
C GLY A 112 -0.53 8.29 8.63
N ALA A 113 -1.55 7.45 8.91
CA ALA A 113 -1.27 6.05 9.22
C ALA A 113 -0.55 5.39 8.05
N LEU A 114 0.48 4.61 8.36
CA LEU A 114 1.35 4.01 7.35
C LEU A 114 0.71 2.79 6.70
N ASP A 115 0.06 1.96 7.53
CA ASP A 115 -0.55 0.71 7.10
C ASP A 115 -1.66 0.29 8.07
N VAL A 116 -2.40 -0.74 7.70
CA VAL A 116 -3.51 -1.29 8.48
C VAL A 116 -3.36 -2.80 8.62
N LEU A 117 -3.69 -3.31 9.80
CA LEU A 117 -3.91 -4.72 10.07
C LEU A 117 -5.41 -4.93 10.36
N ALA A 118 -6.11 -5.59 9.44
CA ALA A 118 -7.53 -5.90 9.63
C ALA A 118 -7.67 -7.18 10.45
N VAL A 119 -8.26 -7.07 11.63
CA VAL A 119 -8.46 -8.18 12.57
C VAL A 119 -9.92 -8.62 12.51
N PRO A 120 -10.26 -9.91 12.25
CA PRO A 120 -11.61 -10.44 12.41
C PRO A 120 -12.08 -10.32 13.86
N GLU A 121 -13.39 -10.40 14.09
CA GLU A 121 -13.92 -10.53 15.45
C GLU A 121 -13.35 -11.80 16.11
N GLY A 122 -12.60 -11.64 17.21
CA GLY A 122 -12.02 -12.74 17.95
C GLY A 122 -10.51 -12.57 18.21
N GLU A 123 -9.80 -13.69 18.33
CA GLU A 123 -8.36 -13.69 18.62
C GLU A 123 -7.48 -13.48 17.37
N LEU A 124 -6.34 -12.85 17.57
CA LEU A 124 -5.27 -12.77 16.58
C LEU A 124 -4.79 -14.19 16.19
N GLY A 125 -5.23 -14.67 15.03
CA GLY A 125 -4.81 -15.95 14.47
C GLY A 125 -3.31 -15.97 14.15
N ALA A 126 -2.75 -17.16 13.92
CA ALA A 126 -1.32 -17.32 13.66
C ALA A 126 -0.81 -16.52 12.46
N GLU A 127 -1.59 -16.43 11.38
CA GLU A 127 -1.26 -15.66 10.17
C GLU A 127 -1.20 -14.15 10.45
N LEU A 128 -2.19 -13.61 11.20
CA LEU A 128 -2.22 -12.20 11.57
C LEU A 128 -1.11 -11.81 12.54
N ARG A 129 -0.69 -12.74 13.42
CA ARG A 129 0.49 -12.51 14.27
C ARG A 129 1.75 -12.39 13.44
N GLN A 130 1.93 -13.23 12.43
CA GLN A 130 3.07 -13.12 11.51
C GLN A 130 3.03 -11.83 10.70
N GLU A 131 1.85 -11.42 10.23
CA GLU A 131 1.68 -10.17 9.51
C GLU A 131 1.99 -8.96 10.38
N LEU A 132 1.49 -8.93 11.64
CA LEU A 132 1.81 -7.89 12.61
C LEU A 132 3.33 -7.75 12.81
N LEU A 133 4.01 -8.86 13.09
CA LEU A 133 5.46 -8.86 13.31
C LEU A 133 6.23 -8.40 12.08
N ALA A 134 5.82 -8.84 10.90
CA ALA A 134 6.42 -8.43 9.64
C ALA A 134 6.27 -6.93 9.40
N LYS A 135 5.06 -6.37 9.58
CA LYS A 135 4.78 -4.93 9.42
C LYS A 135 5.56 -4.08 10.43
N VAL A 136 5.61 -4.49 11.70
CA VAL A 136 6.34 -3.76 12.75
C VAL A 136 7.85 -3.79 12.53
N SER A 137 8.42 -4.95 12.15
CA SER A 137 9.84 -5.07 11.82
C SER A 137 10.26 -4.11 10.72
N LEU A 138 9.37 -3.93 9.74
CA LEU A 138 9.57 -3.04 8.62
C LEU A 138 9.50 -1.57 9.03
N MET A 139 8.50 -1.18 9.82
CA MET A 139 8.28 0.22 10.25
C MET A 139 9.46 0.79 11.03
N ARG A 140 10.22 -0.05 11.73
CA ARG A 140 11.46 0.37 12.40
C ARG A 140 12.48 0.97 11.45
N ALA A 141 12.59 0.45 10.23
CA ALA A 141 13.58 0.90 9.26
C ALA A 141 13.21 2.26 8.63
N LEU A 142 12.00 2.75 8.89
CA LEU A 142 11.46 3.96 8.26
C LEU A 142 11.78 5.20 9.09
N THR A 143 12.44 6.18 8.47
CA THR A 143 12.53 7.53 9.00
C THR A 143 11.53 8.39 8.23
N LEU A 144 10.41 8.76 8.85
CA LEU A 144 9.43 9.64 8.20
C LEU A 144 10.01 11.04 8.03
N GLY A 145 10.26 11.43 6.79
CA GLY A 145 10.51 12.82 6.41
C GLY A 145 9.22 13.66 6.47
N PRO A 146 9.30 15.00 6.49
CA PRO A 146 8.12 15.85 6.43
C PRO A 146 7.38 15.62 5.12
N GLY A 147 6.21 15.02 5.19
CA GLY A 147 5.37 14.66 4.05
C GLY A 147 4.94 15.88 3.26
N GLY A 148 5.32 15.93 1.99
CA GLY A 148 4.83 16.93 1.05
C GLY A 148 3.42 16.60 0.60
N ALA A 149 2.45 17.44 0.97
CA ALA A 149 1.10 17.38 0.42
C ALA A 149 1.11 17.93 -1.02
N VAL A 150 0.71 17.09 -1.98
CA VAL A 150 0.46 17.53 -3.37
C VAL A 150 -0.97 18.04 -3.47
N ALA A 151 -1.12 19.27 -3.95
CA ALA A 151 -2.42 19.91 -4.15
C ALA A 151 -3.17 19.30 -5.36
N PRO A 152 -4.50 19.15 -5.31
CA PRO A 152 -5.27 18.55 -6.40
C PRO A 152 -5.48 19.52 -7.56
N ALA A 153 -5.25 19.04 -8.78
CA ALA A 153 -5.64 19.72 -10.00
C ALA A 153 -6.96 19.13 -10.51
N SER A 154 -7.99 19.95 -10.61
CA SER A 154 -9.33 19.54 -11.05
C SER A 154 -9.66 20.10 -12.42
N ALA A 155 -10.06 19.24 -13.35
CA ALA A 155 -10.89 19.61 -14.50
C ALA A 155 -11.67 18.37 -15.00
N PRO A 156 -12.96 18.50 -15.40
CA PRO A 156 -13.78 17.36 -15.79
C PRO A 156 -13.57 16.95 -17.25
N ILE A 157 -13.67 15.65 -17.49
CA ILE A 157 -13.52 15.06 -18.82
C ILE A 157 -14.86 14.72 -19.44
N THR A 158 -14.94 15.03 -20.72
CA THR A 158 -15.98 14.57 -21.66
C THR A 158 -15.62 13.18 -22.21
N SER A 159 -16.61 12.31 -22.27
CA SER A 159 -16.53 10.95 -22.79
C SER A 159 -16.04 10.89 -24.23
N ARG A 160 -15.01 10.07 -24.50
CA ARG A 160 -14.61 9.67 -25.86
C ARG A 160 -15.01 8.22 -26.13
N ASP A 161 -15.27 7.95 -27.40
CA ASP A 161 -15.67 6.64 -27.91
C ASP A 161 -14.73 5.50 -27.48
N VAL A 162 -15.33 4.30 -27.29
CA VAL A 162 -14.68 3.07 -26.87
C VAL A 162 -13.68 2.62 -27.92
N THR A 163 -12.43 3.00 -27.77
CA THR A 163 -11.31 2.44 -28.53
C THR A 163 -10.59 1.39 -27.69
N VAL A 164 -10.20 0.27 -28.31
CA VAL A 164 -9.31 -0.71 -27.65
C VAL A 164 -8.07 0.04 -27.18
N PRO A 165 -7.69 -0.01 -25.89
CA PRO A 165 -6.57 0.76 -25.39
C PRO A 165 -5.30 0.37 -26.14
N SER A 166 -4.55 1.39 -26.54
CA SER A 166 -3.29 1.16 -27.24
C SER A 166 -2.22 0.61 -26.30
N ARG A 167 -2.24 1.02 -25.03
CA ARG A 167 -1.25 0.70 -24.01
C ARG A 167 -1.88 0.51 -22.64
N VAL A 168 -1.18 -0.21 -21.75
CA VAL A 168 -1.60 -0.40 -20.36
C VAL A 168 -0.44 -0.21 -19.39
N ALA A 169 -0.69 0.51 -18.31
CA ALA A 169 0.18 0.52 -17.13
C ALA A 169 -0.39 -0.44 -16.06
N VAL A 170 0.45 -1.32 -15.56
CA VAL A 170 0.10 -2.23 -14.47
C VAL A 170 0.96 -1.93 -13.25
N LEU A 171 0.33 -1.65 -12.12
CA LEU A 171 0.98 -1.20 -10.89
C LEU A 171 0.83 -2.24 -9.81
N GLY A 172 1.92 -2.53 -9.11
CA GLY A 172 1.95 -3.40 -7.95
C GLY A 172 2.42 -2.65 -6.71
N ALA A 173 1.71 -2.76 -5.60
CA ALA A 173 2.03 -2.08 -4.36
C ALA A 173 1.58 -2.86 -3.11
N SER A 174 2.18 -2.56 -1.95
CA SER A 174 1.84 -3.15 -0.66
C SER A 174 1.89 -2.09 0.46
N THR A 175 2.69 -2.26 1.48
CA THR A 175 2.86 -1.30 2.59
C THR A 175 3.34 0.06 2.07
N GLY A 176 2.66 1.14 2.46
CA GLY A 176 2.87 2.49 1.90
C GLY A 176 2.20 2.71 0.55
N GLY A 177 1.75 1.63 -0.11
CA GLY A 177 1.09 1.66 -1.43
C GLY A 177 -0.11 2.58 -1.53
N PRO A 178 -1.04 2.61 -0.56
CA PRO A 178 -2.19 3.50 -0.63
C PRO A 178 -1.81 4.98 -0.79
N GLY A 179 -0.78 5.45 -0.09
CA GLY A 179 -0.26 6.81 -0.22
C GLY A 179 0.45 7.03 -1.57
N ALA A 180 1.30 6.09 -1.97
CA ALA A 180 2.03 6.16 -3.24
C ALA A 180 1.07 6.18 -4.45
N LEU A 181 0.08 5.29 -4.47
CA LEU A 181 -0.95 5.22 -5.53
C LEU A 181 -1.80 6.49 -5.58
N ALA A 182 -2.21 7.03 -4.42
CA ALA A 182 -2.95 8.28 -4.36
C ALA A 182 -2.14 9.45 -4.93
N SER A 183 -0.87 9.56 -4.56
CA SER A 183 0.03 10.61 -5.07
C SER A 183 0.31 10.45 -6.56
N LEU A 184 0.58 9.23 -7.01
CA LEU A 184 0.86 8.93 -8.42
C LEU A 184 -0.36 9.24 -9.30
N LEU A 185 -1.54 8.70 -8.97
CA LEU A 185 -2.74 8.88 -9.79
C LEU A 185 -3.26 10.32 -9.78
N ALA A 186 -3.09 11.07 -8.68
CA ALA A 186 -3.43 12.49 -8.62
C ALA A 186 -2.54 13.36 -9.52
N ALA A 187 -1.32 12.93 -9.80
CA ALA A 187 -0.37 13.64 -10.67
C ALA A 187 -0.51 13.26 -12.15
N VAL A 188 -1.23 12.18 -12.48
CA VAL A 188 -1.47 11.77 -13.87
C VAL A 188 -2.42 12.75 -14.57
N PRO A 189 -2.06 13.27 -15.77
CA PRO A 189 -2.95 14.13 -16.54
C PRO A 189 -4.23 13.40 -16.93
N VAL A 190 -5.34 14.09 -16.68
CA VAL A 190 -6.66 13.61 -17.09
C VAL A 190 -6.74 13.55 -18.62
N GLY A 191 -7.22 12.41 -19.15
CA GLY A 191 -7.31 12.22 -20.61
C GLY A 191 -6.08 11.58 -21.25
N LEU A 192 -5.10 11.17 -20.46
CA LEU A 192 -3.97 10.38 -20.94
C LEU A 192 -4.48 9.09 -21.64
N PRO A 193 -4.07 8.79 -22.89
CA PRO A 193 -4.53 7.61 -23.63
C PRO A 193 -3.83 6.33 -23.10
N LEU A 194 -4.09 5.98 -21.86
CA LEU A 194 -3.48 4.88 -21.13
C LEU A 194 -4.54 4.20 -20.27
N ALA A 195 -4.62 2.88 -20.38
CA ALA A 195 -5.41 2.05 -19.48
C ALA A 195 -4.56 1.65 -18.26
N TRP A 196 -5.21 1.38 -17.13
CA TRP A 196 -4.52 1.08 -15.89
C TRP A 196 -5.11 -0.12 -15.19
N ALA A 197 -4.26 -0.94 -14.59
CA ALA A 197 -4.69 -1.96 -13.64
C ALA A 197 -3.74 -1.99 -12.44
N VAL A 198 -4.29 -2.13 -11.25
CA VAL A 198 -3.55 -2.02 -9.99
C VAL A 198 -3.78 -3.26 -9.14
N ALA A 199 -2.72 -3.87 -8.64
CA ALA A 199 -2.74 -4.85 -7.57
C ALA A 199 -2.11 -4.23 -6.32
N GLN A 200 -2.96 -3.84 -5.37
CA GLN A 200 -2.56 -3.40 -4.03
C GLN A 200 -2.83 -4.54 -3.05
N HIS A 201 -1.83 -4.97 -2.30
CA HIS A 201 -2.05 -5.91 -1.20
C HIS A 201 -2.91 -5.25 -0.13
N MET A 202 -4.18 -5.61 -0.12
CA MET A 202 -5.18 -5.05 0.77
C MET A 202 -6.23 -6.11 1.10
N PRO A 203 -6.72 -6.17 2.36
CA PRO A 203 -7.72 -7.15 2.74
C PRO A 203 -9.00 -7.04 1.91
N GLU A 204 -9.74 -8.15 1.85
CA GLU A 204 -11.07 -8.22 1.26
C GLU A 204 -11.96 -7.13 1.87
N ASN A 205 -12.83 -6.56 1.05
CA ASN A 205 -13.73 -5.48 1.44
C ASN A 205 -13.13 -4.07 1.63
N PHE A 206 -11.82 -3.87 1.54
CA PHE A 206 -11.23 -2.52 1.62
C PHE A 206 -11.02 -1.89 0.24
N THR A 207 -10.87 -2.67 -0.79
CA THR A 207 -10.48 -2.22 -2.12
C THR A 207 -11.54 -1.35 -2.82
N ALA A 208 -12.84 -1.61 -2.61
CA ALA A 208 -13.91 -0.77 -3.16
C ALA A 208 -13.84 0.68 -2.64
N GLY A 209 -13.76 0.85 -1.31
CA GLY A 209 -13.63 2.18 -0.70
C GLY A 209 -12.32 2.88 -1.08
N PHE A 210 -11.25 2.11 -1.29
CA PHE A 210 -9.98 2.66 -1.76
C PHE A 210 -10.08 3.14 -3.20
N ALA A 211 -10.75 2.39 -4.09
CA ALA A 211 -11.01 2.83 -5.46
C ALA A 211 -11.81 4.15 -5.50
N ASP A 212 -12.88 4.25 -4.71
CA ASP A 212 -13.67 5.49 -4.59
C ASP A 212 -12.83 6.69 -4.14
N ARG A 213 -11.90 6.45 -3.21
CA ARG A 213 -10.98 7.50 -2.74
C ARG A 213 -10.02 7.93 -3.84
N LEU A 214 -9.39 6.98 -4.53
CA LEU A 214 -8.49 7.27 -5.64
C LEU A 214 -9.21 8.04 -6.76
N ALA A 215 -10.47 7.68 -7.07
CA ALA A 215 -11.30 8.39 -8.04
C ALA A 215 -11.51 9.85 -7.65
N ARG A 216 -11.88 10.12 -6.39
CA ARG A 216 -12.07 11.50 -5.90
C ARG A 216 -10.78 12.33 -5.91
N GLY A 217 -9.64 11.69 -5.62
CA GLY A 217 -8.35 12.38 -5.55
C GLY A 217 -7.68 12.64 -6.90
N SER A 218 -7.92 11.77 -7.90
CA SER A 218 -7.24 11.83 -9.20
C SER A 218 -8.09 12.42 -10.33
N GLY A 219 -9.41 12.39 -10.20
CA GLY A 219 -10.32 12.72 -11.32
C GLY A 219 -10.36 11.68 -12.45
N LEU A 220 -9.70 10.51 -12.27
CA LEU A 220 -9.75 9.38 -13.19
C LEU A 220 -10.96 8.49 -12.93
N ASP A 221 -11.35 7.66 -13.92
CA ASP A 221 -12.38 6.61 -13.75
C ASP A 221 -11.78 5.41 -12.97
N VAL A 222 -11.58 5.57 -11.66
CA VAL A 222 -11.05 4.50 -10.79
C VAL A 222 -12.19 3.69 -10.20
N ARG A 223 -12.09 2.37 -10.30
CA ARG A 223 -13.08 1.45 -9.71
C ARG A 223 -12.45 0.13 -9.28
N GLU A 224 -13.05 -0.51 -8.30
CA GLU A 224 -12.76 -1.91 -8.03
C GLU A 224 -13.20 -2.75 -9.22
N ALA A 225 -12.31 -3.61 -9.72
CA ALA A 225 -12.56 -4.42 -10.90
C ALA A 225 -13.67 -5.46 -10.66
N GLN A 226 -14.54 -5.60 -11.64
CA GLN A 226 -15.51 -6.68 -11.74
C GLN A 226 -15.16 -7.61 -12.90
N ASP A 227 -15.59 -8.85 -12.79
CA ASP A 227 -15.38 -9.82 -13.87
C ASP A 227 -16.06 -9.34 -15.15
N GLY A 228 -15.32 -9.29 -16.26
CA GLY A 228 -15.80 -8.79 -17.53
C GLY A 228 -15.63 -7.28 -17.76
N ASP A 229 -15.17 -6.51 -16.79
CA ASP A 229 -14.90 -5.07 -16.99
C ASP A 229 -13.94 -4.82 -18.14
N GLU A 230 -14.27 -3.85 -18.99
CA GLU A 230 -13.38 -3.47 -20.10
C GLU A 230 -12.18 -2.66 -19.62
N VAL A 231 -11.00 -3.10 -20.06
CA VAL A 231 -9.75 -2.34 -19.97
C VAL A 231 -9.79 -1.27 -21.04
N ARG A 232 -9.80 0.02 -20.66
CA ARG A 232 -9.90 1.15 -21.59
C ARG A 232 -9.11 2.35 -21.12
N ASP A 233 -8.75 3.22 -22.04
CA ASP A 233 -8.04 4.45 -21.75
C ASP A 233 -8.75 5.31 -20.68
N GLY A 234 -7.99 5.89 -19.78
CA GLY A 234 -8.48 6.72 -18.68
C GLY A 234 -9.16 5.97 -17.54
N ARG A 235 -9.29 4.65 -17.64
CA ARG A 235 -9.84 3.81 -16.56
C ARG A 235 -8.74 3.13 -15.78
N VAL A 236 -8.91 3.13 -14.46
CA VAL A 236 -8.07 2.41 -13.49
C VAL A 236 -8.90 1.29 -12.89
N LEU A 237 -8.50 0.05 -13.12
CA LEU A 237 -9.10 -1.14 -12.52
C LEU A 237 -8.25 -1.58 -11.32
N LEU A 238 -8.80 -1.48 -10.11
CA LEU A 238 -8.16 -1.94 -8.88
C LEU A 238 -8.58 -3.38 -8.58
N ALA A 239 -7.61 -4.25 -8.37
CA ALA A 239 -7.87 -5.64 -8.00
C ALA A 239 -8.64 -5.73 -6.67
N PRO A 240 -9.75 -6.50 -6.59
CA PRO A 240 -10.44 -6.72 -5.33
C PRO A 240 -9.56 -7.48 -4.33
N GLY A 241 -9.63 -7.14 -3.05
CA GLY A 241 -9.03 -7.94 -1.99
C GLY A 241 -9.61 -9.36 -1.98
N GLY A 242 -8.77 -10.35 -1.72
CA GLY A 242 -9.19 -11.76 -1.71
C GLY A 242 -9.41 -12.37 -3.10
N ARG A 243 -9.15 -11.64 -4.18
CA ARG A 243 -9.22 -12.13 -5.57
C ARG A 243 -8.03 -11.66 -6.38
N HIS A 244 -7.63 -12.46 -7.37
CA HIS A 244 -6.62 -12.06 -8.34
C HIS A 244 -7.28 -11.38 -9.53
N LEU A 245 -6.71 -10.24 -9.96
CA LEU A 245 -7.08 -9.56 -11.21
C LEU A 245 -6.16 -10.04 -12.33
N ARG A 246 -6.76 -10.45 -13.43
CA ARG A 246 -6.08 -10.82 -14.68
C ARG A 246 -6.65 -10.00 -15.83
N LEU A 247 -5.81 -9.63 -16.78
CA LEU A 247 -6.22 -9.00 -18.02
C LEU A 247 -6.26 -10.06 -19.12
N VAL A 248 -7.43 -10.29 -19.68
CA VAL A 248 -7.65 -11.40 -20.63
C VAL A 248 -8.21 -10.85 -21.95
N ARG A 249 -7.60 -11.26 -23.04
CA ARG A 249 -8.11 -11.01 -24.40
C ARG A 249 -8.83 -12.25 -24.88
N THR A 250 -10.14 -12.13 -25.13
CA THR A 250 -10.96 -13.22 -25.67
C THR A 250 -11.17 -12.98 -27.15
N GLY A 251 -10.37 -13.62 -27.99
CA GLY A 251 -10.46 -13.48 -29.45
C GLY A 251 -9.19 -12.99 -30.13
N GLY A 252 -9.29 -12.41 -31.31
CA GLY A 252 -8.15 -11.90 -32.07
C GLY A 252 -7.51 -10.64 -31.49
N LEU A 253 -6.43 -10.15 -32.13
CA LEU A 253 -5.65 -8.98 -31.67
C LEU A 253 -6.47 -7.68 -31.49
N LEU A 254 -7.56 -7.53 -32.22
CA LEU A 254 -8.46 -6.38 -32.14
C LEU A 254 -9.60 -6.57 -31.14
N SER A 255 -9.70 -7.73 -30.51
CA SER A 255 -10.73 -7.95 -29.48
C SER A 255 -10.42 -7.17 -28.21
N PRO A 256 -11.46 -6.65 -27.50
CA PRO A 256 -11.27 -5.94 -26.26
C PRO A 256 -10.57 -6.83 -25.21
N VAL A 257 -9.73 -6.20 -24.38
CA VAL A 257 -9.19 -6.82 -23.19
C VAL A 257 -10.13 -6.57 -22.02
N ARG A 258 -10.40 -7.60 -21.25
CA ARG A 258 -11.30 -7.55 -20.10
C ARG A 258 -10.61 -7.99 -18.82
N ALA A 259 -11.10 -7.47 -17.71
CA ALA A 259 -10.76 -7.98 -16.40
C ALA A 259 -11.34 -9.40 -16.22
N SER A 260 -10.55 -10.28 -15.65
CA SER A 260 -11.00 -11.59 -15.19
C SER A 260 -10.56 -11.77 -13.74
N LEU A 261 -11.52 -12.11 -12.89
CA LEU A 261 -11.26 -12.30 -11.47
C LEU A 261 -11.11 -13.80 -11.14
N ALA A 262 -10.03 -14.15 -10.46
CA ALA A 262 -9.79 -15.52 -10.02
C ALA A 262 -9.75 -15.61 -8.50
N LEU A 263 -10.28 -16.68 -7.95
CA LEU A 263 -10.10 -17.02 -6.54
C LEU A 263 -8.67 -17.53 -6.32
N PRO A 264 -8.10 -17.32 -5.12
CA PRO A 264 -6.80 -17.87 -4.80
C PRO A 264 -6.86 -19.40 -4.79
N ASP A 265 -5.89 -20.05 -5.47
CA ASP A 265 -5.72 -21.50 -5.46
C ASP A 265 -4.41 -21.82 -4.72
N LYS A 266 -4.48 -22.65 -3.68
CA LYS A 266 -3.29 -23.07 -2.92
C LYS A 266 -2.22 -23.73 -3.80
N ARG A 267 -2.61 -24.24 -4.98
CA ARG A 267 -1.69 -24.86 -5.96
C ARG A 267 -0.86 -23.84 -6.74
N ASP A 268 -1.30 -22.58 -6.80
CA ASP A 268 -0.60 -21.54 -7.55
C ASP A 268 0.71 -21.09 -6.84
N GLY A 269 0.88 -21.49 -5.58
CA GLY A 269 2.05 -21.12 -4.78
C GLY A 269 2.17 -19.62 -4.50
N LEU A 270 1.12 -18.85 -4.75
CA LEU A 270 1.08 -17.40 -4.52
C LEU A 270 0.80 -17.12 -3.06
N ARG A 271 1.61 -16.25 -2.47
CA ARG A 271 1.50 -15.85 -1.06
C ARG A 271 0.48 -14.74 -0.85
N TYR A 272 0.29 -13.89 -1.85
CA TYR A 272 -0.53 -12.67 -1.77
C TYR A 272 -1.74 -12.75 -2.70
N CYS A 273 -2.87 -12.22 -2.24
CA CYS A 273 -4.09 -12.09 -3.03
C CYS A 273 -4.75 -10.71 -2.74
N PRO A 274 -4.77 -9.80 -3.75
CA PRO A 274 -4.35 -9.98 -5.14
C PRO A 274 -2.85 -10.20 -5.29
N SER A 275 -2.40 -10.85 -6.38
CA SER A 275 -1.00 -11.01 -6.72
C SER A 275 -0.58 -10.05 -7.82
N VAL A 276 0.52 -9.34 -7.59
CA VAL A 276 1.17 -8.45 -8.56
C VAL A 276 1.76 -9.27 -9.71
N ASP A 277 2.42 -10.39 -9.40
CA ASP A 277 2.99 -11.27 -10.41
C ASP A 277 1.92 -11.76 -11.40
N MET A 278 0.75 -12.18 -10.90
CA MET A 278 -0.35 -12.65 -11.76
C MET A 278 -0.92 -11.54 -12.64
N LEU A 279 -1.09 -10.33 -12.10
CA LEU A 279 -1.54 -9.17 -12.87
C LEU A 279 -0.55 -8.87 -13.99
N PHE A 280 0.72 -8.77 -13.68
CA PHE A 280 1.77 -8.41 -14.64
C PHE A 280 1.91 -9.46 -15.74
N ALA A 281 1.97 -10.74 -15.38
CA ALA A 281 2.04 -11.85 -16.37
C ALA A 281 0.82 -11.85 -17.31
N SER A 282 -0.39 -11.67 -16.77
CA SER A 282 -1.60 -11.63 -17.61
C SER A 282 -1.64 -10.41 -18.52
N ALA A 283 -1.15 -9.26 -18.07
CA ALA A 283 -1.04 -8.06 -18.88
C ALA A 283 -0.01 -8.20 -19.99
N ALA A 284 1.13 -8.83 -19.71
CA ALA A 284 2.16 -9.17 -20.70
C ALA A 284 1.58 -10.02 -21.83
N LEU A 285 0.81 -11.06 -21.48
CA LEU A 285 0.13 -11.91 -22.46
C LEU A 285 -0.92 -11.15 -23.29
N ALA A 286 -1.66 -10.23 -22.66
CA ALA A 286 -2.74 -9.50 -23.34
C ALA A 286 -2.26 -8.34 -24.24
N PHE A 287 -1.17 -7.68 -23.87
CA PHE A 287 -0.70 -6.44 -24.50
C PHE A 287 0.66 -6.56 -25.20
N GLY A 288 1.47 -7.59 -24.87
CA GLY A 288 2.83 -7.72 -25.41
C GLY A 288 3.70 -6.53 -25.06
N ALA A 289 4.42 -5.96 -26.02
CA ALA A 289 5.28 -4.80 -25.85
C ALA A 289 4.55 -3.50 -25.44
N ARG A 290 3.21 -3.50 -25.40
CA ARG A 290 2.39 -2.34 -25.04
C ARG A 290 2.02 -2.30 -23.55
N VAL A 291 2.73 -3.05 -22.71
CA VAL A 291 2.58 -3.04 -21.26
C VAL A 291 3.75 -2.30 -20.61
N CYS A 292 3.44 -1.52 -19.59
CA CYS A 292 4.42 -0.94 -18.66
C CYS A 292 4.09 -1.42 -17.25
N ALA A 293 4.99 -2.17 -16.63
CA ALA A 293 4.89 -2.58 -15.25
C ALA A 293 5.56 -1.56 -14.33
N VAL A 294 4.94 -1.27 -13.20
CA VAL A 294 5.48 -0.39 -12.17
C VAL A 294 5.41 -1.09 -10.82
N VAL A 295 6.56 -1.31 -10.19
CA VAL A 295 6.64 -1.87 -8.85
C VAL A 295 6.86 -0.71 -7.87
N LEU A 296 5.84 -0.45 -7.04
CA LEU A 296 5.85 0.59 -6.03
C LEU A 296 6.22 0.02 -4.65
N THR A 297 6.32 0.92 -3.69
CA THR A 297 6.56 0.62 -2.29
C THR A 297 5.81 -0.60 -1.80
N GLY A 298 6.48 -1.47 -1.07
CA GLY A 298 5.88 -2.67 -0.52
C GLY A 298 6.90 -3.64 0.06
N MET A 299 6.40 -4.56 0.86
CA MET A 299 7.18 -5.64 1.46
C MET A 299 7.06 -6.91 0.63
N GLY A 300 8.15 -7.68 0.58
CA GLY A 300 8.20 -8.98 -0.10
C GLY A 300 8.70 -8.87 -1.52
N ASN A 301 8.40 -9.87 -2.33
CA ASN A 301 8.95 -10.05 -3.68
C ASN A 301 7.86 -10.25 -4.76
N ASP A 302 6.59 -9.99 -4.45
CA ASP A 302 5.51 -10.04 -5.44
C ASP A 302 5.70 -8.92 -6.47
N GLY A 303 5.63 -9.27 -7.74
CA GLY A 303 6.00 -8.40 -8.86
C GLY A 303 7.37 -8.72 -9.47
N ARG A 304 8.26 -9.43 -8.76
CA ARG A 304 9.57 -9.84 -9.26
C ARG A 304 9.46 -10.70 -10.53
N ARG A 305 8.66 -11.77 -10.47
CA ARG A 305 8.42 -12.67 -11.61
C ARG A 305 7.60 -11.99 -12.69
N GLY A 306 6.62 -11.18 -12.29
CA GLY A 306 5.81 -10.41 -13.23
C GLY A 306 6.62 -9.43 -14.07
N VAL A 307 7.65 -8.77 -13.51
CA VAL A 307 8.60 -7.94 -14.24
C VAL A 307 9.35 -8.76 -15.29
N GLU A 308 9.82 -9.96 -14.97
CA GLU A 308 10.48 -10.84 -15.92
C GLU A 308 9.56 -11.22 -17.11
N GLU A 309 8.28 -11.52 -16.83
CA GLU A 309 7.28 -11.82 -17.85
C GLU A 309 6.98 -10.62 -18.76
N VAL A 310 6.85 -9.42 -18.18
CA VAL A 310 6.64 -8.16 -18.92
C VAL A 310 7.83 -7.89 -19.84
N LYS A 311 9.05 -8.09 -19.35
CA LYS A 311 10.26 -7.89 -20.17
C LYS A 311 10.40 -8.94 -21.25
N ALA A 312 10.04 -10.19 -20.98
CA ALA A 312 10.02 -11.26 -21.98
C ALA A 312 9.02 -10.96 -23.12
N ALA A 313 7.92 -10.27 -22.82
CA ALA A 313 6.93 -9.82 -23.81
C ALA A 313 7.34 -8.52 -24.56
N GLY A 314 8.51 -7.93 -24.26
CA GLY A 314 9.00 -6.68 -24.86
C GLY A 314 8.45 -5.40 -24.23
N GLY A 315 7.77 -5.51 -23.08
CA GLY A 315 7.24 -4.38 -22.34
C GLY A 315 8.30 -3.60 -21.56
N LEU A 316 7.86 -2.54 -20.87
CA LEU A 316 8.71 -1.74 -19.98
C LEU A 316 8.44 -2.10 -18.52
N ALA A 317 9.46 -1.94 -17.68
CA ALA A 317 9.37 -2.17 -16.25
C ALA A 317 10.08 -1.06 -15.48
N PHE A 318 9.38 -0.40 -14.56
CA PHE A 318 9.92 0.62 -13.66
C PHE A 318 9.78 0.19 -12.21
N ALA A 319 10.69 0.62 -11.37
CA ALA A 319 10.62 0.44 -9.94
C ALA A 319 10.71 1.80 -9.23
N GLU A 320 9.96 1.95 -8.16
CA GLU A 320 10.07 3.11 -7.29
C GLU A 320 11.44 3.15 -6.63
N SER A 321 12.07 4.33 -6.57
CA SER A 321 13.37 4.53 -5.94
C SER A 321 13.29 4.42 -4.42
N GLU A 322 14.40 4.06 -3.79
CA GLU A 322 14.54 4.01 -2.33
C GLU A 322 14.26 5.37 -1.67
N GLU A 323 14.47 6.46 -2.40
CA GLU A 323 14.25 7.83 -1.93
C GLU A 323 12.77 8.12 -1.64
N THR A 324 11.84 7.58 -2.45
CA THR A 324 10.40 7.85 -2.33
C THR A 324 9.61 6.66 -1.79
N ALA A 325 10.12 5.45 -1.94
CA ALA A 325 9.47 4.25 -1.43
C ALA A 325 9.44 4.25 0.10
N VAL A 326 8.24 4.20 0.68
CA VAL A 326 8.08 4.02 2.12
C VAL A 326 8.76 2.73 2.56
N VAL A 327 8.64 1.67 1.74
CA VAL A 327 9.27 0.37 1.94
C VAL A 327 9.93 -0.06 0.65
N TYR A 328 11.26 -0.02 0.61
CA TYR A 328 12.04 -0.44 -0.54
C TYR A 328 12.28 -1.97 -0.52
N GLY A 329 11.19 -2.75 -0.44
CA GLY A 329 11.23 -4.21 -0.49
C GLY A 329 10.86 -4.75 -1.86
N MET A 330 9.60 -4.64 -2.27
CA MET A 330 9.14 -5.04 -3.60
C MET A 330 9.93 -4.35 -4.73
N PRO A 331 10.18 -3.03 -4.70
CA PRO A 331 11.01 -2.39 -5.72
C PRO A 331 12.43 -2.96 -5.79
N LYS A 332 13.08 -3.19 -4.64
CA LYS A 332 14.41 -3.79 -4.56
C LYS A 332 14.45 -5.17 -5.21
N GLU A 333 13.51 -6.03 -4.85
CA GLU A 333 13.39 -7.38 -5.42
C GLU A 333 13.18 -7.36 -6.94
N ALA A 334 12.41 -6.39 -7.45
CA ALA A 334 12.25 -6.19 -8.88
C ALA A 334 13.56 -5.75 -9.54
N VAL A 335 14.29 -4.80 -8.94
CA VAL A 335 15.59 -4.31 -9.44
C VAL A 335 16.64 -5.42 -9.46
N GLU A 336 16.65 -6.29 -8.45
CA GLU A 336 17.57 -7.44 -8.36
C GLU A 336 17.39 -8.47 -9.48
N THR A 337 16.28 -8.45 -10.22
CA THR A 337 16.13 -9.26 -11.44
C THR A 337 17.07 -8.83 -12.56
N GLY A 338 17.59 -7.60 -12.53
CA GLY A 338 18.33 -6.98 -13.63
C GLY A 338 17.46 -6.70 -14.87
N LYS A 339 16.11 -6.72 -14.71
CA LYS A 339 15.13 -6.54 -15.79
C LYS A 339 14.36 -5.22 -15.71
N VAL A 340 14.48 -4.46 -14.63
CA VAL A 340 13.91 -3.12 -14.50
C VAL A 340 14.66 -2.16 -15.43
N ASP A 341 13.93 -1.41 -16.25
CA ASP A 341 14.52 -0.43 -17.18
C ASP A 341 15.02 0.82 -16.46
N GLU A 342 14.22 1.33 -15.52
CA GLU A 342 14.56 2.54 -14.77
C GLU A 342 14.05 2.45 -13.32
N VAL A 343 14.87 2.98 -12.40
CA VAL A 343 14.50 3.16 -10.98
C VAL A 343 14.25 4.65 -10.78
N LEU A 344 13.04 5.01 -10.38
CA LEU A 344 12.54 6.38 -10.46
C LEU A 344 11.82 6.80 -9.17
N SER A 345 11.86 8.09 -8.86
CA SER A 345 10.95 8.67 -7.88
C SER A 345 9.50 8.57 -8.35
N LEU A 346 8.52 8.73 -7.45
CA LEU A 346 7.10 8.72 -7.85
C LEU A 346 6.78 9.73 -8.96
N THR A 347 7.36 10.93 -8.90
CA THR A 347 7.21 11.95 -9.95
C THR A 347 7.85 11.52 -11.26
N GLY A 348 9.03 10.93 -11.20
CA GLY A 348 9.72 10.38 -12.38
C GLY A 348 8.92 9.25 -13.04
N ILE A 349 8.25 8.40 -12.25
CA ILE A 349 7.36 7.36 -12.77
C ILE A 349 6.20 7.99 -13.56
N VAL A 350 5.55 9.04 -13.02
CA VAL A 350 4.47 9.75 -13.73
C VAL A 350 4.95 10.29 -15.07
N ASP A 351 6.10 10.98 -15.09
CA ASP A 351 6.68 11.54 -16.33
C ASP A 351 6.96 10.45 -17.36
N ARG A 352 7.46 9.29 -16.93
CA ARG A 352 7.75 8.16 -17.83
C ARG A 352 6.47 7.49 -18.34
N LEU A 353 5.44 7.37 -17.50
CA LEU A 353 4.14 6.83 -17.91
C LEU A 353 3.43 7.77 -18.91
N CYS A 354 3.55 9.09 -18.77
CA CYS A 354 3.04 10.04 -19.74
C CYS A 354 3.72 9.85 -21.10
N ARG A 355 5.05 9.76 -21.12
CA ARG A 355 5.79 9.48 -22.38
C ARG A 355 5.41 8.12 -22.96
N PHE A 356 5.33 7.08 -22.13
CA PHE A 356 4.91 5.74 -22.58
C PHE A 356 3.53 5.75 -23.22
N ALA A 357 2.59 6.57 -22.75
CA ALA A 357 1.26 6.69 -23.31
C ALA A 357 1.25 7.39 -24.69
N GLU A 358 2.18 8.32 -24.91
CA GLU A 358 2.28 9.17 -26.10
C GLU A 358 3.16 8.57 -27.21
N ASP A 359 4.08 7.66 -26.86
CA ASP A 359 4.94 6.98 -27.85
C ASP A 359 4.08 6.18 -28.83
N ARG A 360 4.22 6.40 -30.15
CA ARG A 360 3.45 5.73 -31.20
C ARG A 360 4.19 4.52 -31.76
#